data_fef083fbcaab14845af656d667165533
#
_entry.id   fef083fbcaab14845af656d667165533
#
_cell.length_a   1.000
_cell.length_b   1.000
_cell.length_c   1.000
_cell.angle_alpha   90.00
_cell.angle_beta   90.00
_cell.angle_gamma   90.00
#
_symmetry.space_group_name_H-M   'P 1'
#
loop_
_entity.id
_entity.type
_entity.pdbx_description
1 polymer ?
#
loop_
_entity_poly.entity_id
_entity_poly.type
_entity_poly.pdbx_seq_one_letter_code
_entity_poly.pdbx_strand_id
1 'polypeptide(L)'
;MSRTVVVGDIHGCYDELLALILSVGLGESDRLIAVGDLVTKGRKSREVLELFMNDPRCSSVIGNHDRALLEYWKGSRKKKDLKASQKRCAKELEDGRDVYVAFLESLPPYIDLGTHVVVHAGLRPGRLEWQALDDLTTLRTLGLDRESREGTPWYEVYDGKPVALFGHWPASEPRRGPRAIGLDTGCVYGQQLTAFVVETGELHSVPALRAYAQP
;
A
#
# COMPACT_ATOMS: atom_id res chain seq x y z
N MET A 1 -16.07 -19.96 4.18
CA MET A 1 -14.86 -19.98 3.33
C MET A 1 -13.97 -18.82 3.77
N SER A 2 -12.67 -19.00 3.81
CA SER A 2 -11.71 -17.92 4.12
C SER A 2 -11.68 -16.93 2.96
N ARG A 3 -11.76 -15.63 3.27
CA ARG A 3 -11.68 -14.54 2.27
C ARG A 3 -10.32 -13.85 2.36
N THR A 4 -9.89 -13.29 1.23
CA THR A 4 -8.73 -12.42 1.13
C THR A 4 -9.20 -11.00 0.82
N VAL A 5 -8.99 -10.10 1.77
CA VAL A 5 -9.35 -8.67 1.66
C VAL A 5 -8.06 -7.89 1.39
N VAL A 6 -8.00 -7.18 0.26
CA VAL A 6 -6.84 -6.36 -0.10
C VAL A 6 -7.20 -4.89 0.07
N VAL A 7 -6.49 -4.16 0.93
CA VAL A 7 -6.75 -2.75 1.25
C VAL A 7 -5.72 -1.82 0.61
N GLY A 8 -6.16 -0.67 0.12
CA GLY A 8 -5.33 0.39 -0.45
C GLY A 8 -4.41 1.07 0.58
N ASP A 9 -3.74 2.15 0.15
CA ASP A 9 -2.77 2.91 0.95
C ASP A 9 -3.38 3.41 2.26
N ILE A 10 -2.80 3.01 3.39
CA ILE A 10 -3.34 3.30 4.73
C ILE A 10 -2.76 4.60 5.29
N HIS A 11 -1.45 4.81 5.15
CA HIS A 11 -0.77 6.03 5.59
C HIS A 11 -1.09 6.47 7.02
N GLY A 12 -1.16 5.54 7.97
CA GLY A 12 -1.48 5.88 9.37
C GLY A 12 -2.93 6.33 9.60
N CYS A 13 -3.86 6.03 8.69
CA CYS A 13 -5.30 6.22 8.83
C CYS A 13 -5.91 5.01 9.58
N TYR A 14 -5.52 4.84 10.84
CA TYR A 14 -5.86 3.66 11.65
C TYR A 14 -7.35 3.55 11.95
N ASP A 15 -8.02 4.68 12.23
CA ASP A 15 -9.44 4.68 12.57
C ASP A 15 -10.29 4.25 11.37
N GLU A 16 -9.91 4.72 10.18
CA GLU A 16 -10.52 4.30 8.92
C GLU A 16 -10.25 2.83 8.61
N LEU A 17 -9.04 2.35 8.91
CA LEU A 17 -8.70 0.93 8.77
C LEU A 17 -9.59 0.06 9.66
N LEU A 18 -9.79 0.41 10.93
CA LEU A 18 -10.70 -0.31 11.81
C LEU A 18 -12.15 -0.26 11.33
N ALA A 19 -12.60 0.90 10.88
CA ALA A 19 -13.95 1.06 10.31
C ALA A 19 -14.14 0.18 9.07
N LEU A 20 -13.12 0.08 8.20
CA LEU A 20 -13.14 -0.77 7.01
C LEU A 20 -13.17 -2.27 7.39
N ILE A 21 -12.33 -2.70 8.35
CA ILE A 21 -12.32 -4.07 8.87
C ILE A 21 -13.71 -4.47 9.39
N LEU A 22 -14.37 -3.58 10.13
CA LEU A 22 -15.73 -3.79 10.63
C LEU A 22 -16.75 -3.83 9.49
N SER A 23 -16.65 -2.93 8.54
CA SER A 23 -17.57 -2.84 7.38
C SER A 23 -17.52 -4.09 6.50
N VAL A 24 -16.32 -4.63 6.26
CA VAL A 24 -16.12 -5.89 5.51
C VAL A 24 -16.55 -7.11 6.34
N GLY A 25 -16.63 -6.96 7.67
CA GLY A 25 -16.87 -8.08 8.59
C GLY A 25 -15.74 -9.12 8.51
N LEU A 26 -14.48 -8.68 8.71
CA LEU A 26 -13.29 -9.54 8.62
C LEU A 26 -13.36 -10.64 9.69
N GLY A 27 -13.54 -11.90 9.28
CA GLY A 27 -13.65 -13.06 10.16
C GLY A 27 -12.29 -13.60 10.63
N GLU A 28 -12.30 -14.53 11.57
CA GLU A 28 -11.06 -15.12 12.14
C GLU A 28 -10.22 -15.88 11.11
N SER A 29 -10.84 -16.49 10.10
CA SER A 29 -10.17 -17.23 9.03
C SER A 29 -9.83 -16.38 7.81
N ASP A 30 -10.26 -15.12 7.77
CA ASP A 30 -9.99 -14.22 6.65
C ASP A 30 -8.56 -13.65 6.72
N ARG A 31 -8.06 -13.14 5.60
CA ARG A 31 -6.76 -12.47 5.49
C ARG A 31 -6.96 -11.02 5.09
N LEU A 32 -6.20 -10.11 5.70
CA LEU A 32 -6.10 -8.71 5.31
C LEU A 32 -4.72 -8.45 4.72
N ILE A 33 -4.66 -7.95 3.49
CA ILE A 33 -3.39 -7.64 2.80
C ILE A 33 -3.39 -6.16 2.42
N ALA A 34 -2.42 -5.38 2.89
CA ALA A 34 -2.26 -4.00 2.43
C ALA A 34 -1.40 -3.95 1.15
N VAL A 35 -1.73 -3.02 0.26
CA VAL A 35 -0.91 -2.74 -0.93
C VAL A 35 0.36 -1.94 -0.61
N GLY A 36 0.75 -1.83 0.66
CA GLY A 36 1.87 -1.02 1.13
C GLY A 36 1.44 0.36 1.63
N ASP A 37 2.43 1.22 1.89
CA ASP A 37 2.27 2.56 2.44
C ASP A 37 1.45 2.55 3.75
N LEU A 38 1.88 1.70 4.67
CA LEU A 38 1.31 1.59 6.02
C LEU A 38 1.52 2.87 6.84
N VAL A 39 2.67 3.51 6.63
CA VAL A 39 3.17 4.62 7.47
C VAL A 39 3.13 5.97 6.78
N THR A 40 3.43 7.02 7.55
CA THR A 40 3.59 8.43 7.15
C THR A 40 2.26 9.14 6.84
N LYS A 41 2.34 10.45 6.60
CA LYS A 41 1.24 11.38 6.28
C LYS A 41 0.16 11.44 7.37
N GLY A 42 -0.52 10.35 7.70
CA GLY A 42 -1.51 10.24 8.77
C GLY A 42 -0.89 10.35 10.17
N ARG A 43 -1.68 10.08 11.20
CA ARG A 43 -1.29 10.38 12.59
C ARG A 43 -1.05 9.15 13.47
N LYS A 44 -1.42 7.97 12.98
CA LYS A 44 -1.41 6.73 13.77
C LYS A 44 -0.60 5.65 13.05
N SER A 45 0.63 6.01 12.60
CA SER A 45 1.51 5.05 11.91
C SER A 45 1.94 3.91 12.84
N ARG A 46 2.10 4.20 14.14
CA ARG A 46 2.43 3.20 15.15
C ARG A 46 1.34 2.14 15.26
N GLU A 47 0.09 2.58 15.44
CA GLU A 47 -1.05 1.69 15.62
C GLU A 47 -1.29 0.80 14.38
N VAL A 48 -1.05 1.35 13.19
CA VAL A 48 -1.11 0.56 11.94
C VAL A 48 -0.02 -0.50 11.93
N LEU A 49 1.25 -0.14 12.21
CA LEU A 49 2.35 -1.10 12.25
C LEU A 49 2.10 -2.18 13.29
N GLU A 50 1.69 -1.81 14.51
CA GLU A 50 1.42 -2.75 15.60
C GLU A 50 0.28 -3.71 15.26
N LEU A 51 -0.77 -3.26 14.57
CA LEU A 51 -1.82 -4.14 14.06
C LEU A 51 -1.25 -5.18 13.07
N PHE A 52 -0.49 -4.73 12.08
CA PHE A 52 0.08 -5.62 11.06
C PHE A 52 1.17 -6.55 11.61
N MET A 53 1.83 -6.18 12.69
CA MET A 53 2.82 -7.01 13.37
C MET A 53 2.21 -8.07 14.29
N ASN A 54 1.09 -7.76 14.93
CA ASN A 54 0.53 -8.58 16.00
C ASN A 54 -0.68 -9.43 15.57
N ASP A 55 -1.40 -9.04 14.51
CA ASP A 55 -2.53 -9.83 13.99
C ASP A 55 -2.04 -10.75 12.86
N PRO A 56 -2.05 -12.09 13.06
CA PRO A 56 -1.56 -13.05 12.07
C PRO A 56 -2.40 -13.08 10.78
N ARG A 57 -3.57 -12.47 10.77
CA ARG A 57 -4.39 -12.31 9.57
C ARG A 57 -3.86 -11.20 8.65
N CYS A 58 -3.07 -10.27 9.20
CA CYS A 58 -2.58 -9.09 8.49
C CYS A 58 -1.24 -9.34 7.82
N SER A 59 -1.10 -8.88 6.60
CA SER A 59 0.17 -8.84 5.85
C SER A 59 0.20 -7.64 4.91
N SER A 60 1.36 -7.29 4.40
CA SER A 60 1.51 -6.16 3.48
C SER A 60 2.63 -6.43 2.48
N VAL A 61 2.56 -5.79 1.32
CA VAL A 61 3.75 -5.55 0.50
C VAL A 61 4.43 -4.27 0.97
N ILE A 62 5.70 -4.07 0.60
CA ILE A 62 6.41 -2.83 0.94
C ILE A 62 5.98 -1.69 0.02
N GLY A 63 5.54 -0.55 0.59
CA GLY A 63 5.27 0.68 -0.15
C GLY A 63 6.50 1.60 -0.24
N ASN A 64 6.43 2.63 -1.08
CA ASN A 64 7.55 3.57 -1.23
C ASN A 64 7.78 4.44 0.02
N HIS A 65 6.75 4.71 0.81
CA HIS A 65 6.88 5.42 2.08
C HIS A 65 7.46 4.54 3.19
N ASP A 66 7.06 3.27 3.25
CA ASP A 66 7.62 2.27 4.15
C ASP A 66 9.10 2.06 3.85
N ARG A 67 9.44 1.88 2.58
CA ARG A 67 10.81 1.74 2.08
C ARG A 67 11.67 2.97 2.40
N ALA A 68 11.16 4.18 2.20
CA ALA A 68 11.90 5.40 2.49
C ALA A 68 12.26 5.53 3.98
N LEU A 69 11.36 5.10 4.88
CA LEU A 69 11.60 5.07 6.31
C LEU A 69 12.64 4.01 6.68
N LEU A 70 12.52 2.80 6.13
CA LEU A 70 13.47 1.71 6.31
C LEU A 70 14.88 2.11 5.83
N GLU A 71 15.01 2.65 4.62
CA GLU A 71 16.27 3.12 4.05
C GLU A 71 16.93 4.22 4.91
N TYR A 72 16.12 5.12 5.48
CA TYR A 72 16.62 6.15 6.38
C TYR A 72 17.19 5.54 7.67
N TRP A 73 16.48 4.63 8.29
CA TRP A 73 16.92 3.99 9.51
C TRP A 73 18.14 3.07 9.32
N LYS A 74 18.26 2.45 8.13
CA LYS A 74 19.45 1.67 7.74
C LYS A 74 20.64 2.53 7.25
N GLY A 75 20.47 3.86 7.15
CA GLY A 75 21.51 4.80 6.77
C GLY A 75 21.78 4.92 5.26
N SER A 76 21.02 4.21 4.41
CA SER A 76 21.14 4.32 2.95
C SER A 76 20.44 5.55 2.37
N ARG A 77 19.48 6.16 3.11
CA ARG A 77 18.84 7.44 2.79
C ARG A 77 19.19 8.52 3.80
N LYS A 78 19.57 9.71 3.34
CA LYS A 78 19.91 10.81 4.23
C LYS A 78 18.65 11.53 4.74
N LYS A 79 18.71 12.08 5.98
CA LYS A 79 17.60 12.83 6.59
C LYS A 79 17.12 14.02 5.73
N LYS A 80 18.02 14.67 4.98
CA LYS A 80 17.67 15.78 4.08
C LYS A 80 16.74 15.35 2.93
N ASP A 81 16.82 14.09 2.51
CA ASP A 81 16.05 13.53 1.38
C ASP A 81 14.66 13.04 1.81
N LEU A 82 14.37 13.05 3.12
CA LEU A 82 13.05 12.73 3.64
C LEU A 82 12.09 13.91 3.52
N LYS A 83 10.85 13.62 3.11
CA LYS A 83 9.72 14.56 3.18
C LYS A 83 9.37 14.90 4.65
N ALA A 84 8.68 16.02 4.88
CA ALA A 84 8.31 16.44 6.24
C ALA A 84 7.49 15.37 7.00
N SER A 85 6.54 14.71 6.33
CA SER A 85 5.74 13.62 6.91
C SER A 85 6.58 12.40 7.30
N GLN A 86 7.60 12.06 6.51
CA GLN A 86 8.52 10.97 6.80
C GLN A 86 9.42 11.29 8.01
N LYS A 87 9.92 12.53 8.11
CA LYS A 87 10.70 13.00 9.28
C LYS A 87 9.88 12.94 10.57
N ARG A 88 8.60 13.33 10.50
CA ARG A 88 7.67 13.27 11.64
C ARG A 88 7.43 11.82 12.05
N CYS A 89 7.13 10.95 11.11
CA CYS A 89 6.90 9.52 11.33
C CYS A 89 8.14 8.84 11.92
N ALA A 90 9.35 9.11 11.40
CA ALA A 90 10.60 8.59 11.94
C ALA A 90 10.82 8.98 13.40
N LYS A 91 10.45 10.22 13.77
CA LYS A 91 10.52 10.70 15.17
C LYS A 91 9.47 10.05 16.07
N GLU A 92 8.26 9.86 15.57
CA GLU A 92 7.14 9.21 16.28
C GLU A 92 7.47 7.75 16.65
N LEU A 93 8.18 7.06 15.76
CA LEU A 93 8.47 5.63 15.88
C LEU A 93 9.87 5.33 16.46
N GLU A 94 10.62 6.34 16.89
CA GLU A 94 12.04 6.19 17.28
C GLU A 94 12.26 5.24 18.46
N ASP A 95 11.36 5.21 19.42
CA ASP A 95 11.43 4.34 20.61
C ASP A 95 11.22 2.85 20.34
N GLY A 96 10.59 2.50 19.20
CA GLY A 96 10.40 1.11 18.72
C GLY A 96 11.18 0.81 17.45
N ARG A 97 12.16 1.64 17.08
CA ARG A 97 12.84 1.63 15.78
C ARG A 97 13.29 0.25 15.33
N ASP A 98 14.00 -0.50 16.18
CA ASP A 98 14.62 -1.76 15.78
C ASP A 98 13.55 -2.83 15.43
N VAL A 99 12.42 -2.82 16.14
CA VAL A 99 11.29 -3.72 15.90
C VAL A 99 10.60 -3.35 14.60
N TYR A 100 10.37 -2.05 14.35
CA TYR A 100 9.76 -1.59 13.10
C TYR A 100 10.68 -1.79 11.89
N VAL A 101 12.01 -1.63 12.05
CA VAL A 101 12.99 -1.95 11.01
C VAL A 101 12.89 -3.43 10.63
N ALA A 102 12.91 -4.33 11.61
CA ALA A 102 12.80 -5.76 11.36
C ALA A 102 11.49 -6.13 10.62
N PHE A 103 10.37 -5.52 11.04
CA PHE A 103 9.07 -5.72 10.37
C PHE A 103 9.08 -5.20 8.93
N LEU A 104 9.45 -3.94 8.71
CA LEU A 104 9.46 -3.34 7.37
C LEU A 104 10.43 -4.06 6.41
N GLU A 105 11.55 -4.57 6.94
CA GLU A 105 12.51 -5.37 6.17
C GLU A 105 11.96 -6.74 5.76
N SER A 106 11.01 -7.28 6.52
CA SER A 106 10.36 -8.56 6.24
C SER A 106 9.26 -8.45 5.16
N LEU A 107 8.81 -7.23 4.83
CA LEU A 107 7.74 -7.04 3.85
C LEU A 107 8.20 -7.43 2.44
N PRO A 108 7.47 -8.32 1.75
CA PRO A 108 7.78 -8.71 0.38
C PRO A 108 7.50 -7.57 -0.61
N PRO A 109 8.16 -7.55 -1.76
CA PRO A 109 7.90 -6.57 -2.81
C PRO A 109 6.58 -6.80 -3.55
N TYR A 110 6.06 -8.02 -3.53
CA TYR A 110 4.74 -8.41 -4.03
C TYR A 110 4.24 -9.66 -3.31
N ILE A 111 2.93 -9.92 -3.39
CA ILE A 111 2.29 -11.16 -2.92
C ILE A 111 1.53 -11.78 -4.09
N ASP A 112 1.92 -12.99 -4.49
CA ASP A 112 1.22 -13.76 -5.51
C ASP A 112 0.11 -14.62 -4.87
N LEU A 113 -1.13 -14.39 -5.27
CA LEU A 113 -2.32 -15.13 -4.84
C LEU A 113 -2.80 -16.14 -5.91
N GLY A 114 -2.01 -16.36 -6.96
CA GLY A 114 -2.36 -17.19 -8.10
C GLY A 114 -3.29 -16.49 -9.10
N THR A 115 -4.51 -16.17 -8.72
CA THR A 115 -5.47 -15.43 -9.56
C THR A 115 -5.24 -13.92 -9.55
N HIS A 116 -4.69 -13.40 -8.46
CA HIS A 116 -4.36 -11.99 -8.26
C HIS A 116 -2.91 -11.84 -7.80
N VAL A 117 -2.34 -10.66 -8.04
CA VAL A 117 -1.06 -10.25 -7.48
C VAL A 117 -1.23 -8.91 -6.79
N VAL A 118 -0.73 -8.81 -5.55
CA VAL A 118 -0.69 -7.56 -4.80
C VAL A 118 0.68 -6.92 -4.99
N VAL A 119 0.70 -5.66 -5.41
CA VAL A 119 1.93 -4.86 -5.60
C VAL A 119 1.66 -3.44 -5.14
N HIS A 120 2.69 -2.71 -4.69
CA HIS A 120 2.43 -1.35 -4.25
C HIS A 120 2.12 -0.40 -5.41
N ALA A 121 3.01 -0.29 -6.39
CA ALA A 121 2.86 0.72 -7.46
C ALA A 121 2.57 0.11 -8.83
N GLY A 122 3.50 -0.63 -9.43
CA GLY A 122 3.24 -1.09 -10.78
C GLY A 122 4.10 -2.25 -11.27
N LEU A 123 3.73 -2.73 -12.45
CA LEU A 123 4.36 -3.86 -13.13
C LEU A 123 4.73 -3.45 -14.56
N ARG A 124 5.96 -3.73 -14.97
CA ARG A 124 6.34 -3.65 -16.38
C ARG A 124 5.98 -4.93 -17.11
N PRO A 125 5.82 -4.89 -18.44
CA PRO A 125 5.69 -6.11 -19.24
C PRO A 125 6.80 -7.12 -18.93
N GLY A 126 6.44 -8.38 -18.72
CA GLY A 126 7.41 -9.44 -18.40
C GLY A 126 6.96 -10.28 -17.20
N ARG A 127 7.88 -11.15 -16.73
CA ARG A 127 7.59 -12.06 -15.62
C ARG A 127 7.68 -11.33 -14.28
N LEU A 128 6.87 -11.76 -13.33
CA LEU A 128 6.79 -11.16 -11.99
C LEU A 128 8.14 -11.21 -11.26
N GLU A 129 8.87 -12.29 -11.39
CA GLU A 129 10.16 -12.50 -10.71
C GLU A 129 11.29 -11.59 -11.24
N TRP A 130 11.06 -10.93 -12.38
CA TRP A 130 12.06 -10.04 -13.01
C TRP A 130 11.75 -8.55 -12.78
N GLN A 131 10.71 -8.24 -12.03
CA GLN A 131 10.33 -6.86 -11.73
C GLN A 131 11.36 -6.19 -10.81
N ALA A 132 11.78 -4.99 -11.15
CA ALA A 132 12.66 -4.22 -10.27
C ALA A 132 11.88 -3.69 -9.05
N LEU A 133 12.51 -3.73 -7.87
CA LEU A 133 11.89 -3.20 -6.65
C LEU A 133 11.45 -1.74 -6.81
N ASP A 134 12.21 -0.94 -7.55
CA ASP A 134 11.84 0.45 -7.81
C ASP A 134 10.55 0.58 -8.61
N ASP A 135 10.33 -0.28 -9.62
CA ASP A 135 9.09 -0.28 -10.38
C ASP A 135 7.92 -0.79 -9.53
N LEU A 136 8.13 -1.85 -8.76
CA LEU A 136 7.13 -2.37 -7.83
C LEU A 136 6.67 -1.34 -6.79
N THR A 137 7.54 -0.36 -6.45
CA THR A 137 7.25 0.62 -5.39
C THR A 137 6.96 2.04 -5.90
N THR A 138 7.23 2.38 -7.18
CA THR A 138 7.06 3.77 -7.65
C THR A 138 6.52 3.93 -9.07
N LEU A 139 6.32 2.85 -9.84
CA LEU A 139 5.92 2.95 -11.25
C LEU A 139 4.49 3.48 -11.41
N ARG A 140 4.34 4.55 -12.20
CA ARG A 140 3.05 5.08 -12.67
C ARG A 140 2.86 4.88 -14.17
N THR A 141 3.85 5.27 -14.95
CA THR A 141 3.80 5.17 -16.41
C THR A 141 4.99 4.38 -16.95
N LEU A 142 4.84 3.82 -18.15
CA LEU A 142 5.87 2.99 -18.79
C LEU A 142 7.01 3.78 -19.46
N GLY A 143 7.08 5.10 -19.24
CA GLY A 143 8.14 5.96 -19.73
C GLY A 143 9.49 5.75 -19.04
N LEU A 144 10.48 6.59 -19.42
CA LEU A 144 11.82 6.58 -18.80
C LEU A 144 11.74 7.06 -17.32
N ASP A 145 10.90 8.05 -17.04
CA ASP A 145 10.60 8.48 -15.68
C ASP A 145 9.40 7.70 -15.17
N ARG A 146 9.67 6.70 -14.32
CA ARG A 146 8.65 5.81 -13.73
C ARG A 146 7.66 6.53 -12.82
N GLU A 147 8.03 7.65 -12.22
CA GLU A 147 7.19 8.44 -11.32
C GLU A 147 6.35 9.49 -12.06
N SER A 148 6.58 9.67 -13.37
CA SER A 148 5.82 10.61 -14.17
C SER A 148 4.33 10.30 -14.15
N ARG A 149 3.53 11.35 -14.16
CA ARG A 149 2.08 11.27 -14.39
C ARG A 149 1.71 11.42 -15.86
N GLU A 150 2.69 11.72 -16.70
CA GLU A 150 2.55 11.84 -18.15
C GLU A 150 3.02 10.55 -18.83
N GLY A 151 2.33 10.12 -19.87
CA GLY A 151 2.63 8.89 -20.60
C GLY A 151 1.56 7.82 -20.40
N THR A 152 1.86 6.61 -20.87
CA THR A 152 0.93 5.47 -20.77
C THR A 152 0.93 4.89 -19.34
N PRO A 153 -0.20 4.97 -18.60
CA PRO A 153 -0.34 4.32 -17.33
C PRO A 153 -0.13 2.81 -17.47
N TRP A 154 0.73 2.23 -16.62
CA TRP A 154 1.05 0.82 -16.74
C TRP A 154 -0.18 -0.09 -16.63
N TYR A 155 -1.13 0.25 -15.75
CA TYR A 155 -2.34 -0.54 -15.48
C TYR A 155 -3.32 -0.57 -16.65
N GLU A 156 -3.28 0.40 -17.56
CA GLU A 156 -4.14 0.45 -18.76
C GLU A 156 -3.72 -0.56 -19.83
N VAL A 157 -2.45 -0.98 -19.81
CA VAL A 157 -1.88 -1.90 -20.80
C VAL A 157 -1.38 -3.21 -20.18
N TYR A 158 -1.59 -3.40 -18.89
CA TYR A 158 -1.22 -4.63 -18.21
C TYR A 158 -2.09 -5.80 -18.67
N ASP A 159 -1.44 -6.84 -19.20
CA ASP A 159 -2.04 -8.05 -19.76
C ASP A 159 -1.63 -9.35 -19.05
N GLY A 160 -0.93 -9.24 -17.91
CA GLY A 160 -0.49 -10.38 -17.10
C GLY A 160 -1.64 -11.31 -16.69
N LYS A 161 -1.35 -12.60 -16.48
CA LYS A 161 -2.37 -13.59 -16.09
C LYS A 161 -3.06 -13.27 -14.75
N PRO A 162 -2.32 -12.99 -13.63
CA PRO A 162 -2.97 -12.56 -12.40
C PRO A 162 -3.53 -11.15 -12.57
N VAL A 163 -4.68 -10.86 -11.96
CA VAL A 163 -5.19 -9.49 -11.85
C VAL A 163 -4.33 -8.73 -10.86
N ALA A 164 -3.79 -7.57 -11.23
CA ALA A 164 -2.97 -6.77 -10.34
C ALA A 164 -3.85 -5.89 -9.43
N LEU A 165 -3.62 -6.00 -8.11
CA LEU A 165 -4.19 -5.10 -7.09
C LEU A 165 -3.08 -4.18 -6.61
N PHE A 166 -3.28 -2.86 -6.73
CA PHE A 166 -2.22 -1.88 -6.49
C PHE A 166 -2.70 -0.61 -5.78
N GLY A 167 -1.76 0.20 -5.29
CA GLY A 167 -1.96 1.47 -4.61
C GLY A 167 -1.19 2.63 -5.25
N HIS A 168 -0.50 3.45 -4.43
CA HIS A 168 0.50 4.44 -4.80
C HIS A 168 0.02 5.66 -5.60
N TRP A 169 -0.97 5.53 -6.43
CA TRP A 169 -1.42 6.58 -7.35
C TRP A 169 -2.86 7.00 -7.02
N PRO A 170 -3.05 7.94 -6.09
CA PRO A 170 -4.36 8.28 -5.55
C PRO A 170 -5.32 8.79 -6.64
N ALA A 171 -6.59 8.40 -6.49
CA ALA A 171 -7.71 8.87 -7.27
C ALA A 171 -8.96 8.95 -6.37
N SER A 172 -10.03 9.62 -6.81
CA SER A 172 -11.29 9.65 -6.03
C SER A 172 -12.03 8.32 -6.05
N GLU A 173 -11.80 7.51 -7.09
CA GLU A 173 -12.40 6.20 -7.31
C GLU A 173 -11.30 5.19 -7.64
N PRO A 174 -11.54 3.88 -7.42
CA PRO A 174 -10.60 2.82 -7.80
C PRO A 174 -10.23 2.91 -9.29
N ARG A 175 -8.93 2.97 -9.59
CA ARG A 175 -8.45 2.93 -10.97
C ARG A 175 -8.71 1.56 -11.56
N ARG A 176 -9.08 1.51 -12.84
CA ARG A 176 -9.36 0.25 -13.52
C ARG A 176 -8.59 0.16 -14.83
N GLY A 177 -7.90 -0.95 -15.01
CA GLY A 177 -7.34 -1.41 -16.27
C GLY A 177 -7.99 -2.73 -16.69
N PRO A 178 -7.62 -3.29 -17.84
CA PRO A 178 -8.15 -4.59 -18.31
C PRO A 178 -7.94 -5.72 -17.30
N ARG A 179 -6.81 -5.70 -16.61
CA ARG A 179 -6.40 -6.69 -15.59
C ARG A 179 -5.72 -6.08 -14.38
N ALA A 180 -6.11 -4.85 -14.01
CA ALA A 180 -5.54 -4.16 -12.85
C ALA A 180 -6.61 -3.31 -12.15
N ILE A 181 -6.55 -3.27 -10.81
CA ILE A 181 -7.45 -2.50 -9.95
C ILE A 181 -6.59 -1.73 -8.96
N GLY A 182 -6.64 -0.39 -9.04
CA GLY A 182 -5.97 0.49 -8.09
C GLY A 182 -6.87 0.82 -6.92
N LEU A 183 -6.39 0.58 -5.70
CA LEU A 183 -7.14 0.70 -4.45
C LEU A 183 -6.77 1.96 -3.65
N ASP A 184 -5.76 2.75 -4.08
CA ASP A 184 -5.46 4.03 -3.44
C ASP A 184 -6.52 5.06 -3.81
N THR A 185 -7.54 5.15 -2.98
CA THR A 185 -8.63 6.11 -3.12
C THR A 185 -8.45 7.33 -2.23
N GLY A 186 -7.21 7.66 -1.88
CA GLY A 186 -6.83 8.94 -1.29
C GLY A 186 -7.32 9.16 0.15
N CYS A 187 -7.43 8.11 0.97
CA CYS A 187 -7.90 8.21 2.35
C CYS A 187 -7.18 9.31 3.12
N VAL A 188 -5.86 9.34 3.11
CA VAL A 188 -5.05 10.33 3.84
C VAL A 188 -5.26 11.77 3.36
N TYR A 189 -5.82 11.96 2.17
CA TYR A 189 -6.18 13.26 1.58
C TYR A 189 -7.66 13.64 1.80
N GLY A 190 -8.38 12.89 2.64
CA GLY A 190 -9.76 13.19 3.02
C GLY A 190 -10.81 12.58 2.11
N GLN A 191 -10.44 11.58 1.30
CA GLN A 191 -11.39 10.87 0.44
C GLN A 191 -11.88 9.58 1.12
N GLN A 192 -11.46 8.40 0.70
CA GLN A 192 -11.92 7.13 1.28
C GLN A 192 -10.81 6.10 1.36
N LEU A 193 -10.93 5.13 2.27
CA LEU A 193 -10.12 3.91 2.32
C LEU A 193 -10.91 2.79 1.67
N THR A 194 -10.31 2.15 0.66
CA THR A 194 -10.99 1.13 -0.14
C THR A 194 -10.31 -0.21 -0.03
N ALA A 195 -11.10 -1.27 0.07
CA ALA A 195 -10.63 -2.65 -0.01
C ALA A 195 -11.37 -3.44 -1.10
N PHE A 196 -10.74 -4.49 -1.58
CA PHE A 196 -11.24 -5.44 -2.56
C PHE A 196 -11.25 -6.84 -1.96
N VAL A 197 -12.37 -7.56 -2.09
CA VAL A 197 -12.50 -8.96 -1.66
C VAL A 197 -12.21 -9.85 -2.87
N VAL A 198 -11.12 -10.61 -2.79
CA VAL A 198 -10.59 -11.39 -3.93
C VAL A 198 -11.59 -12.42 -4.44
N GLU A 199 -12.27 -13.12 -3.53
CA GLU A 199 -13.16 -14.24 -3.86
C GLU A 199 -14.50 -13.80 -4.46
N THR A 200 -14.98 -12.59 -4.11
CA THR A 200 -16.29 -12.08 -4.59
C THR A 200 -16.15 -10.99 -5.63
N GLY A 201 -14.99 -10.33 -5.72
CA GLY A 201 -14.78 -9.17 -6.57
C GLY A 201 -15.44 -7.88 -6.06
N GLU A 202 -15.91 -7.88 -4.82
CA GLU A 202 -16.59 -6.74 -4.21
C GLU A 202 -15.61 -5.70 -3.71
N LEU A 203 -15.99 -4.44 -3.85
CA LEU A 203 -15.29 -3.29 -3.27
C LEU A 203 -16.05 -2.79 -2.05
N HIS A 204 -15.30 -2.51 -0.98
CA HIS A 204 -15.79 -1.88 0.24
C HIS A 204 -15.00 -0.61 0.48
N SER A 205 -15.68 0.48 0.87
CA SER A 205 -15.01 1.75 1.14
C SER A 205 -15.61 2.40 2.38
N VAL A 206 -14.76 3.10 3.12
CA VAL A 206 -15.17 3.95 4.23
C VAL A 206 -14.64 5.36 4.02
N PRO A 207 -15.42 6.41 4.30
CA PRO A 207 -14.96 7.78 4.14
C PRO A 207 -13.85 8.09 5.14
N ALA A 208 -12.88 8.89 4.74
CA ALA A 208 -11.91 9.45 5.66
C ALA A 208 -12.58 10.41 6.65
N LEU A 209 -12.17 10.38 7.91
CA LEU A 209 -12.66 11.28 8.93
C LEU A 209 -12.28 12.75 8.65
N ARG A 210 -11.16 12.94 7.94
CA ARG A 210 -10.63 14.27 7.52
C ARG A 210 -9.48 14.11 6.54
N ALA A 211 -9.05 15.22 5.94
CA ALA A 211 -7.75 15.27 5.27
C ALA A 211 -6.62 15.37 6.33
N TYR A 212 -5.68 14.46 6.28
CA TYR A 212 -4.50 14.40 7.17
C TYR A 212 -3.27 15.02 6.50
N ALA A 213 -3.25 15.04 5.17
CA ALA A 213 -2.19 15.61 4.34
C ALA A 213 -2.79 16.27 3.08
N GLN A 214 -1.98 17.09 2.42
CA GLN A 214 -2.28 17.59 1.07
C GLN A 214 -1.66 16.65 0.03
N PRO A 215 -2.27 16.48 -1.16
CA PRO A 215 -1.75 15.68 -2.27
C PRO A 215 -0.39 16.11 -2.80
#